data_7c07ebc3f4945bc1443996b4266ba71c
#
_entry.id   7c07ebc3f4945bc1443996b4266ba71c
#
_cell.length_a   1.000
_cell.length_b   1.000
_cell.length_c   1.000
_cell.angle_alpha   90.00
_cell.angle_beta   90.00
_cell.angle_gamma   90.00
#
_symmetry.space_group_name_H-M   'P 1'
#
loop_
_entity.id
_entity.type
_entity.pdbx_description
1 polymer ?
#
loop_
_entity_poly.entity_id
_entity_poly.type
_entity_poly.pdbx_seq_one_letter_code
_entity_poly.pdbx_strand_id
1 'polypeptide(L)'
;MKDPAYNSAIHIARLIAGRCLVPMLLGQLLSGTPLASSESLLIGPGDQLRIQVADTPEMDQHPRVTDAGEVPIEAVGNVKVAGFTPTEAAAAIQTQLIAAHYMRHPIVLVTIEQYATQTVSVLGEIKAPGAYPIATPRSILDVLALAGGLTPLADRNIVIERHGDSANRVHYNYSNNPEAAVDRQVLVNPGDTVLVAKAGIVYVLGDVNRPGGYAMTNNESQMTMLEVLALAGGVSKTARQSGTRLIRKDPGGSYSDRQLSVGDLQKGKIPDFSMQAGDVVYVPFSFGRNLAVFGAGSIAASATSAAVYAIP
;
A
#
# COMPACT_ATOMS: atom_id res chain seq x y z
N MET A 1 24.15 58.37 12.44
CA MET A 1 24.03 59.71 11.81
C MET A 1 22.96 59.60 10.74
N LYS A 2 21.80 60.19 11.12
CA LYS A 2 20.72 60.72 10.29
C LYS A 2 19.96 59.80 9.32
N ASP A 3 18.80 59.36 9.79
CA ASP A 3 17.52 59.48 9.09
C ASP A 3 17.31 60.94 8.61
N PRO A 4 16.33 61.33 7.79
CA PRO A 4 14.92 60.87 7.80
C PRO A 4 14.22 60.90 6.43
N ALA A 5 13.09 60.20 6.32
CA ALA A 5 11.71 60.70 6.46
C ALA A 5 11.10 61.42 5.23
N TYR A 6 9.96 61.01 4.86
CA TYR A 6 8.67 61.66 5.03
C TYR A 6 8.03 62.34 3.80
N ASN A 7 6.76 62.04 3.68
CA ASN A 7 5.62 62.82 3.16
C ASN A 7 5.20 62.56 1.71
N SER A 8 4.01 62.06 1.53
CA SER A 8 2.68 62.65 1.87
C SER A 8 2.07 63.47 0.73
N ALA A 9 0.88 63.15 0.45
CA ALA A 9 -0.36 63.92 0.24
C ALA A 9 -0.87 63.96 -1.22
N ILE A 10 -2.04 63.33 -1.44
CA ILE A 10 -3.38 63.98 -1.44
C ILE A 10 -3.55 65.11 -2.44
N HIS A 11 -4.45 64.92 -3.40
CA HIS A 11 -5.51 65.86 -3.86
C HIS A 11 -6.31 65.20 -4.97
N ILE A 12 -7.57 64.79 -4.77
CA ILE A 12 -8.85 65.52 -4.81
C ILE A 12 -9.08 66.27 -6.14
N ALA A 13 -10.06 65.83 -6.89
CA ALA A 13 -11.26 66.54 -7.30
C ALA A 13 -11.79 65.96 -8.62
N ARG A 14 -12.94 65.42 -8.61
CA ARG A 14 -14.29 65.96 -8.95
C ARG A 14 -14.67 66.06 -10.40
N LEU A 15 -15.76 65.37 -10.66
CA LEU A 15 -16.94 65.70 -11.51
C LEU A 15 -16.74 65.58 -13.04
N ILE A 16 -17.57 64.73 -13.66
CA ILE A 16 -18.76 65.18 -14.41
C ILE A 16 -19.60 63.91 -14.76
N ALA A 17 -20.88 64.08 -14.69
CA ALA A 17 -21.96 63.14 -14.92
C ALA A 17 -22.10 62.76 -16.40
N GLY A 18 -22.44 61.49 -16.63
CA GLY A 18 -22.92 61.00 -17.89
C GLY A 18 -23.81 59.77 -17.72
N ARG A 19 -25.11 60.02 -17.67
CA ARG A 19 -26.16 59.01 -17.73
C ARG A 19 -26.05 58.20 -19.01
N CYS A 20 -25.90 56.90 -18.91
CA CYS A 20 -26.38 55.96 -19.96
C CYS A 20 -26.96 54.71 -19.33
N LEU A 21 -28.24 54.53 -19.56
CA LEU A 21 -29.01 53.34 -19.31
C LEU A 21 -28.35 52.14 -20.06
N VAL A 22 -28.10 51.08 -19.34
CA VAL A 22 -27.84 49.76 -19.93
C VAL A 22 -28.81 48.75 -19.34
N PRO A 23 -29.55 48.00 -20.14
CA PRO A 23 -30.52 47.03 -19.64
C PRO A 23 -29.84 45.82 -19.02
N MET A 24 -30.38 45.45 -17.90
CA MET A 24 -30.09 44.31 -17.07
C MET A 24 -30.41 43.04 -17.82
N LEU A 25 -29.40 42.36 -18.36
CA LEU A 25 -29.52 40.99 -18.89
C LEU A 25 -29.18 40.02 -17.78
N LEU A 26 -30.24 39.55 -17.14
CA LEU A 26 -30.20 38.51 -16.10
C LEU A 26 -29.98 37.16 -16.79
N GLY A 27 -28.72 36.85 -17.11
CA GLY A 27 -28.29 35.51 -17.53
C GLY A 27 -28.16 34.62 -16.31
N GLN A 28 -29.19 33.83 -16.02
CA GLN A 28 -29.09 32.72 -15.07
C GLN A 28 -28.13 31.67 -15.64
N LEU A 29 -26.92 31.65 -15.14
CA LEU A 29 -26.02 30.50 -15.23
C LEU A 29 -26.66 29.37 -14.39
N LEU A 30 -27.44 28.50 -15.03
CA LEU A 30 -27.71 27.18 -14.52
C LEU A 30 -26.37 26.43 -14.47
N SER A 31 -25.68 26.56 -13.37
CA SER A 31 -24.63 25.61 -13.00
C SER A 31 -25.29 24.27 -12.76
N GLY A 32 -25.44 23.47 -13.81
CA GLY A 32 -25.75 22.06 -13.67
C GLY A 32 -24.62 21.42 -12.86
N THR A 33 -24.86 21.21 -11.57
CA THR A 33 -24.07 20.25 -10.80
C THR A 33 -24.13 18.94 -11.58
N PRO A 34 -22.99 18.33 -11.97
CA PRO A 34 -23.03 16.99 -12.48
C PRO A 34 -23.65 16.13 -11.37
N LEU A 35 -24.84 15.58 -11.62
CA LEU A 35 -25.34 14.47 -10.85
C LEU A 35 -24.24 13.42 -10.88
N ALA A 36 -23.64 13.13 -9.74
CA ALA A 36 -22.77 11.98 -9.59
C ALA A 36 -23.56 10.80 -10.14
N SER A 37 -23.15 10.30 -11.31
CA SER A 37 -23.62 9.05 -11.84
C SER A 37 -23.31 8.02 -10.76
N SER A 38 -24.34 7.55 -10.06
CA SER A 38 -24.21 6.33 -9.29
C SER A 38 -23.79 5.29 -10.33
N GLU A 39 -22.53 4.89 -10.35
CA GLU A 39 -22.07 3.75 -11.15
C GLU A 39 -22.90 2.57 -10.70
N SER A 40 -23.97 2.30 -11.46
CA SER A 40 -24.83 1.17 -11.22
C SER A 40 -24.00 -0.07 -11.50
N LEU A 41 -23.85 -0.88 -10.48
CA LEU A 41 -23.10 -2.13 -10.52
C LEU A 41 -23.66 -3.03 -11.61
N LEU A 42 -22.80 -3.46 -12.53
CA LEU A 42 -23.17 -4.36 -13.61
C LEU A 42 -23.14 -5.81 -13.11
N ILE A 43 -24.10 -6.58 -13.55
CA ILE A 43 -24.17 -8.02 -13.28
C ILE A 43 -23.05 -8.73 -14.05
N GLY A 44 -22.31 -9.60 -13.38
CA GLY A 44 -21.23 -10.40 -13.96
C GLY A 44 -21.48 -11.91 -13.91
N PRO A 45 -20.73 -12.70 -14.68
CA PRO A 45 -20.78 -14.17 -14.58
C PRO A 45 -20.46 -14.62 -13.16
N GLY A 46 -21.19 -15.63 -12.66
CA GLY A 46 -21.01 -16.15 -11.31
C GLY A 46 -21.80 -15.43 -10.22
N ASP A 47 -22.33 -14.22 -10.47
CA ASP A 47 -23.15 -13.48 -9.50
C ASP A 47 -24.44 -14.27 -9.17
N GLN A 48 -24.87 -14.22 -7.93
CA GLN A 48 -26.14 -14.77 -7.50
C GLN A 48 -27.19 -13.66 -7.46
N LEU A 49 -28.22 -13.84 -8.25
CA LEU A 49 -29.33 -12.89 -8.34
C LEU A 49 -30.54 -13.42 -7.57
N ARG A 50 -31.32 -12.52 -7.03
CA ARG A 50 -32.70 -12.81 -6.63
C ARG A 50 -33.63 -12.14 -7.62
N ILE A 51 -34.49 -12.95 -8.20
CA ILE A 51 -35.48 -12.52 -9.18
C ILE A 51 -36.88 -12.73 -8.58
N GLN A 52 -37.61 -11.65 -8.42
CA GLN A 52 -38.95 -11.66 -7.88
C GLN A 52 -39.92 -11.12 -8.91
N VAL A 53 -41.06 -11.81 -9.08
CA VAL A 53 -42.14 -11.36 -9.92
C VAL A 53 -43.33 -11.02 -9.01
N ALA A 54 -43.82 -9.76 -9.11
CA ALA A 54 -44.94 -9.32 -8.30
C ALA A 54 -46.16 -10.21 -8.51
N ASP A 55 -46.89 -10.43 -7.44
CA ASP A 55 -48.11 -11.27 -7.41
C ASP A 55 -47.90 -12.75 -7.76
N THR A 56 -46.64 -13.21 -7.86
CA THR A 56 -46.29 -14.59 -8.18
C THR A 56 -45.13 -15.09 -7.29
N PRO A 57 -45.38 -15.40 -6.00
CA PRO A 57 -44.35 -15.82 -5.07
C PRO A 57 -43.63 -17.12 -5.50
N GLU A 58 -44.29 -17.93 -6.30
CA GLU A 58 -43.78 -19.20 -6.86
C GLU A 58 -42.59 -18.95 -7.83
N MET A 59 -42.43 -17.72 -8.34
CA MET A 59 -41.32 -17.31 -9.21
C MET A 59 -40.24 -16.54 -8.46
N ASP A 60 -40.18 -16.59 -7.13
CA ASP A 60 -39.02 -16.08 -6.36
C ASP A 60 -37.90 -17.09 -6.51
N GLN A 61 -36.88 -16.72 -7.32
CA GLN A 61 -35.79 -17.59 -7.69
C GLN A 61 -34.44 -16.95 -7.32
N HIS A 62 -33.47 -17.79 -6.97
CA HIS A 62 -32.12 -17.39 -6.62
C HIS A 62 -31.05 -17.96 -7.58
N PRO A 63 -31.19 -17.69 -8.89
CA PRO A 63 -30.29 -18.26 -9.86
C PRO A 63 -28.90 -17.60 -9.82
N ARG A 64 -27.89 -18.37 -10.26
CA ARG A 64 -26.55 -17.89 -10.50
C ARG A 64 -26.34 -17.59 -11.99
N VAL A 65 -25.70 -16.47 -12.28
CA VAL A 65 -25.33 -16.11 -13.67
C VAL A 65 -24.29 -17.10 -14.17
N THR A 66 -24.55 -17.70 -15.32
CA THR A 66 -23.64 -18.66 -15.96
C THR A 66 -22.41 -17.97 -16.55
N ASP A 67 -21.39 -18.73 -16.91
CA ASP A 67 -20.19 -18.22 -17.59
C ASP A 67 -20.52 -17.57 -18.95
N ALA A 68 -21.62 -17.97 -19.59
CA ALA A 68 -22.15 -17.33 -20.79
C ALA A 68 -22.82 -15.96 -20.51
N GLY A 69 -22.97 -15.58 -19.22
CA GLY A 69 -23.63 -14.36 -18.81
C GLY A 69 -25.15 -14.43 -18.84
N GLU A 70 -25.71 -15.63 -18.76
CA GLU A 70 -27.15 -15.90 -18.81
C GLU A 70 -27.66 -16.39 -17.46
N VAL A 71 -28.94 -16.15 -17.20
CA VAL A 71 -29.64 -16.62 -16.01
C VAL A 71 -30.77 -17.57 -16.46
N PRO A 72 -30.83 -18.80 -15.91
CA PRO A 72 -31.92 -19.71 -16.16
C PRO A 72 -33.18 -19.23 -15.41
N ILE A 73 -34.29 -19.08 -16.14
CA ILE A 73 -35.59 -18.71 -15.59
C ILE A 73 -36.59 -19.80 -15.97
N GLU A 74 -37.29 -20.35 -15.00
CA GLU A 74 -38.16 -21.54 -15.18
C GLU A 74 -39.19 -21.40 -16.30
N ALA A 75 -39.75 -20.21 -16.50
CA ALA A 75 -40.81 -20.01 -17.48
C ALA A 75 -40.33 -19.74 -18.91
N VAL A 76 -39.07 -19.22 -19.08
CA VAL A 76 -38.63 -18.66 -20.37
C VAL A 76 -37.28 -19.15 -20.81
N GLY A 77 -36.61 -19.99 -19.99
CA GLY A 77 -35.25 -20.48 -20.29
C GLY A 77 -34.17 -19.46 -19.94
N ASN A 78 -33.03 -19.48 -20.67
CA ASN A 78 -31.91 -18.65 -20.39
C ASN A 78 -32.08 -17.22 -20.90
N VAL A 79 -31.85 -16.23 -20.02
CA VAL A 79 -31.92 -14.81 -20.35
C VAL A 79 -30.57 -14.19 -20.12
N LYS A 80 -30.02 -13.46 -21.10
CA LYS A 80 -28.76 -12.75 -20.98
C LYS A 80 -28.89 -11.53 -20.06
N VAL A 81 -28.04 -11.48 -19.03
CA VAL A 81 -28.06 -10.40 -18.03
C VAL A 81 -26.68 -9.83 -17.72
N ALA A 82 -25.61 -10.52 -18.11
CA ALA A 82 -24.26 -10.02 -17.88
C ALA A 82 -24.00 -8.71 -18.63
N GLY A 83 -23.42 -7.74 -17.95
CA GLY A 83 -23.20 -6.38 -18.45
C GLY A 83 -24.39 -5.46 -18.29
N PHE A 84 -25.51 -5.94 -17.73
CA PHE A 84 -26.68 -5.11 -17.42
C PHE A 84 -26.67 -4.68 -15.96
N THR A 85 -27.28 -3.55 -15.70
CA THR A 85 -27.68 -3.16 -14.34
C THR A 85 -28.85 -4.05 -13.88
N PRO A 86 -29.12 -4.17 -12.58
CA PRO A 86 -30.29 -4.89 -12.08
C PRO A 86 -31.62 -4.44 -12.71
N THR A 87 -31.73 -3.15 -12.97
CA THR A 87 -32.95 -2.57 -13.62
C THR A 87 -33.05 -3.00 -15.09
N GLU A 88 -31.95 -2.99 -15.83
CA GLU A 88 -31.94 -3.44 -17.23
C GLU A 88 -32.14 -4.94 -17.33
N ALA A 89 -31.57 -5.72 -16.42
CA ALA A 89 -31.83 -7.17 -16.32
C ALA A 89 -33.30 -7.47 -16.04
N ALA A 90 -33.93 -6.72 -15.13
CA ALA A 90 -35.36 -6.82 -14.87
C ALA A 90 -36.20 -6.56 -16.12
N ALA A 91 -35.85 -5.51 -16.89
CA ALA A 91 -36.55 -5.19 -18.15
C ALA A 91 -36.32 -6.27 -19.22
N ALA A 92 -35.13 -6.85 -19.31
CA ALA A 92 -34.85 -7.96 -20.23
C ALA A 92 -35.68 -9.21 -19.89
N ILE A 93 -35.72 -9.57 -18.60
CA ILE A 93 -36.55 -10.71 -18.12
C ILE A 93 -38.02 -10.45 -18.36
N GLN A 94 -38.50 -9.24 -18.07
CA GLN A 94 -39.91 -8.84 -18.34
C GLN A 94 -40.26 -9.00 -19.81
N THR A 95 -39.38 -8.58 -20.72
CA THR A 95 -39.59 -8.71 -22.16
C THR A 95 -39.69 -10.17 -22.59
N GLN A 96 -38.87 -11.05 -22.03
CA GLN A 96 -38.88 -12.49 -22.32
C GLN A 96 -40.17 -13.17 -21.80
N LEU A 97 -40.61 -12.81 -20.60
CA LEU A 97 -41.87 -13.32 -20.03
C LEU A 97 -43.08 -12.95 -20.87
N ILE A 98 -43.10 -11.73 -21.44
CA ILE A 98 -44.15 -11.29 -22.37
C ILE A 98 -44.05 -12.03 -23.70
N ALA A 99 -42.84 -12.15 -24.27
CA ALA A 99 -42.63 -12.84 -25.54
C ALA A 99 -42.96 -14.34 -25.49
N ALA A 100 -42.72 -14.98 -24.35
CA ALA A 100 -43.12 -16.38 -24.10
C ALA A 100 -44.61 -16.54 -23.82
N HIS A 101 -45.42 -15.48 -23.84
CA HIS A 101 -46.84 -15.47 -23.52
C HIS A 101 -47.15 -16.00 -22.11
N TYR A 102 -46.20 -15.99 -21.21
CA TYR A 102 -46.38 -16.48 -19.84
C TYR A 102 -47.18 -15.48 -18.99
N MET A 103 -46.83 -14.17 -19.14
CA MET A 103 -47.51 -13.06 -18.46
C MET A 103 -47.76 -11.88 -19.42
N ARG A 104 -48.87 -11.15 -19.22
CA ARG A 104 -49.20 -9.96 -20.03
C ARG A 104 -48.48 -8.69 -19.51
N HIS A 105 -48.40 -8.53 -18.21
CA HIS A 105 -47.83 -7.35 -17.53
C HIS A 105 -47.02 -7.79 -16.30
N PRO A 106 -45.89 -8.49 -16.47
CA PRO A 106 -45.06 -8.87 -15.33
C PRO A 106 -44.35 -7.65 -14.74
N ILE A 107 -44.30 -7.55 -13.42
CA ILE A 107 -43.45 -6.60 -12.70
C ILE A 107 -42.32 -7.43 -12.10
N VAL A 108 -41.12 -7.27 -12.66
CA VAL A 108 -39.92 -8.04 -12.25
C VAL A 108 -38.99 -7.14 -11.43
N LEU A 109 -38.54 -7.64 -10.29
CA LEU A 109 -37.51 -7.05 -9.47
C LEU A 109 -36.29 -7.99 -9.48
N VAL A 110 -35.11 -7.44 -9.84
CA VAL A 110 -33.84 -8.14 -9.78
C VAL A 110 -32.97 -7.46 -8.74
N THR A 111 -32.43 -8.24 -7.81
CA THR A 111 -31.44 -7.81 -6.82
C THR A 111 -30.25 -8.76 -6.86
N ILE A 112 -29.05 -8.22 -6.65
CA ILE A 112 -27.84 -9.03 -6.57
C ILE A 112 -27.64 -9.40 -5.10
N GLU A 113 -27.70 -10.70 -4.78
CA GLU A 113 -27.49 -11.19 -3.41
C GLU A 113 -26.02 -11.43 -3.10
N GLN A 114 -25.26 -11.97 -4.08
CA GLN A 114 -23.84 -12.22 -3.94
C GLN A 114 -23.11 -11.86 -5.23
N TYR A 115 -22.08 -11.08 -5.11
CA TYR A 115 -21.18 -10.76 -6.20
C TYR A 115 -20.04 -11.79 -6.25
N ALA A 116 -19.92 -12.54 -7.34
CA ALA A 116 -18.82 -13.47 -7.55
C ALA A 116 -17.60 -12.78 -8.18
N THR A 117 -17.85 -11.78 -9.03
CA THR A 117 -16.80 -11.07 -9.78
C THR A 117 -16.34 -9.78 -9.11
N GLN A 118 -17.06 -9.32 -8.07
CA GLN A 118 -16.76 -8.07 -7.39
C GLN A 118 -16.00 -8.32 -6.07
N THR A 119 -14.91 -9.06 -6.16
CA THR A 119 -14.00 -9.27 -5.05
C THR A 119 -12.61 -8.80 -5.44
N VAL A 120 -11.84 -8.34 -4.46
CA VAL A 120 -10.40 -8.17 -4.59
C VAL A 120 -9.72 -9.30 -3.82
N SER A 121 -8.74 -9.92 -4.44
CA SER A 121 -7.91 -10.93 -3.78
C SER A 121 -6.72 -10.24 -3.10
N VAL A 122 -6.56 -10.44 -1.80
CA VAL A 122 -5.45 -9.86 -1.02
C VAL A 122 -4.59 -11.00 -0.50
N LEU A 123 -3.32 -11.04 -0.95
CA LEU A 123 -2.42 -12.16 -0.72
C LEU A 123 -1.08 -11.70 -0.12
N GLY A 124 -0.40 -12.60 0.57
CA GLY A 124 0.95 -12.41 1.11
C GLY A 124 0.99 -11.96 2.56
N GLU A 125 1.92 -11.06 2.91
CA GLU A 125 2.20 -10.61 4.28
C GLU A 125 1.17 -9.60 4.80
N ILE A 126 -0.07 -10.06 4.90
CA ILE A 126 -1.24 -9.34 5.40
C ILE A 126 -1.80 -10.11 6.60
N LYS A 127 -2.41 -9.43 7.56
CA LYS A 127 -2.94 -10.09 8.76
C LYS A 127 -4.06 -11.08 8.46
N ALA A 128 -4.92 -10.76 7.51
CA ALA A 128 -6.01 -11.62 7.06
C ALA A 128 -6.02 -11.70 5.52
N PRO A 129 -5.20 -12.59 4.90
CA PRO A 129 -5.24 -12.80 3.46
C PRO A 129 -6.57 -13.46 3.06
N GLY A 130 -7.11 -13.09 1.90
CA GLY A 130 -8.39 -13.62 1.41
C GLY A 130 -9.00 -12.79 0.30
N ALA A 131 -10.23 -13.15 -0.10
CA ALA A 131 -11.03 -12.40 -1.05
C ALA A 131 -12.00 -11.47 -0.29
N TYR A 132 -11.99 -10.20 -0.65
CA TYR A 132 -12.81 -9.17 -0.02
C TYR A 132 -13.81 -8.60 -1.03
N PRO A 133 -15.10 -8.55 -0.70
CA PRO A 133 -16.09 -7.97 -1.58
C PRO A 133 -15.88 -6.45 -1.66
N ILE A 134 -15.70 -5.96 -2.88
CA ILE A 134 -15.68 -4.54 -3.20
C ILE A 134 -16.57 -4.28 -4.40
N ALA A 135 -17.59 -3.49 -4.21
CA ALA A 135 -18.59 -3.23 -5.22
C ALA A 135 -18.20 -2.09 -6.19
N THR A 136 -17.32 -1.21 -5.74
CA THR A 136 -16.80 -0.05 -6.49
C THR A 136 -15.29 0.07 -6.28
N PRO A 137 -14.57 0.74 -7.17
CA PRO A 137 -13.15 1.02 -6.95
C PRO A 137 -12.91 1.65 -5.58
N ARG A 138 -11.97 1.11 -4.82
CA ARG A 138 -11.59 1.60 -3.49
C ARG A 138 -10.10 1.94 -3.44
N SER A 139 -9.74 2.81 -2.52
CA SER A 139 -8.32 3.07 -2.30
C SER A 139 -7.60 1.81 -1.81
N ILE A 140 -6.34 1.66 -2.17
CA ILE A 140 -5.51 0.55 -1.67
C ILE A 140 -5.48 0.53 -0.14
N LEU A 141 -5.52 1.70 0.52
CA LEU A 141 -5.53 1.80 1.98
C LEU A 141 -6.80 1.21 2.59
N ASP A 142 -7.96 1.43 1.96
CA ASP A 142 -9.23 0.84 2.42
C ASP A 142 -9.19 -0.68 2.29
N VAL A 143 -8.66 -1.20 1.17
CA VAL A 143 -8.51 -2.64 0.94
C VAL A 143 -7.57 -3.27 1.97
N LEU A 144 -6.43 -2.61 2.25
CA LEU A 144 -5.51 -3.06 3.29
C LEU A 144 -6.16 -3.03 4.68
N ALA A 145 -6.96 -2.01 4.97
CA ALA A 145 -7.68 -1.90 6.24
C ALA A 145 -8.71 -3.03 6.42
N LEU A 146 -9.45 -3.38 5.34
CA LEU A 146 -10.37 -4.55 5.34
C LEU A 146 -9.63 -5.85 5.66
N ALA A 147 -8.40 -6.01 5.13
CA ALA A 147 -7.54 -7.17 5.38
C ALA A 147 -6.78 -7.10 6.73
N GLY A 148 -7.11 -6.14 7.60
CA GLY A 148 -6.49 -5.98 8.92
C GLY A 148 -5.11 -5.35 8.92
N GLY A 149 -4.63 -4.86 7.77
CA GLY A 149 -3.35 -4.19 7.59
C GLY A 149 -2.17 -5.15 7.37
N LEU A 150 -1.01 -4.57 7.15
CA LEU A 150 0.24 -5.28 6.90
C LEU A 150 0.75 -6.03 8.15
N THR A 151 1.46 -7.14 7.93
CA THR A 151 2.23 -7.77 9.00
C THR A 151 3.54 -6.97 9.28
N PRO A 152 4.20 -7.20 10.43
CA PRO A 152 5.50 -6.59 10.69
C PRO A 152 6.61 -7.00 9.72
N LEU A 153 6.42 -8.09 8.98
CA LEU A 153 7.38 -8.61 8.00
C LEU A 153 7.00 -8.26 6.55
N ALA A 154 5.97 -7.47 6.34
CA ALA A 154 5.52 -7.07 5.03
C ALA A 154 6.51 -6.11 4.35
N ASP A 155 6.73 -6.32 3.06
CA ASP A 155 7.36 -5.31 2.20
C ASP A 155 6.41 -4.12 2.03
N ARG A 156 6.97 -2.93 1.98
CA ARG A 156 6.23 -1.69 1.76
C ARG A 156 5.89 -1.46 0.29
N ASN A 157 6.53 -2.17 -0.62
CA ASN A 157 6.23 -2.13 -2.04
C ASN A 157 5.15 -3.17 -2.36
N ILE A 158 3.92 -2.70 -2.46
CA ILE A 158 2.73 -3.51 -2.73
C ILE A 158 2.49 -3.54 -4.23
N VAL A 159 2.24 -4.73 -4.77
CA VAL A 159 1.94 -4.94 -6.17
C VAL A 159 0.45 -5.17 -6.36
N ILE A 160 -0.17 -4.41 -7.25
CA ILE A 160 -1.56 -4.59 -7.65
C ILE A 160 -1.55 -5.10 -9.08
N GLU A 161 -2.01 -6.32 -9.26
CA GLU A 161 -2.19 -6.95 -10.57
C GLU A 161 -3.63 -6.72 -11.04
N ARG A 162 -3.78 -6.12 -12.21
CA ARG A 162 -5.09 -5.77 -12.77
C ARG A 162 -5.80 -7.00 -13.30
N HIS A 163 -7.12 -7.05 -13.09
CA HIS A 163 -7.94 -8.13 -13.62
C HIS A 163 -7.86 -8.15 -15.16
N GLY A 164 -7.63 -9.35 -15.71
CA GLY A 164 -7.56 -9.56 -17.17
C GLY A 164 -6.25 -9.09 -17.84
N ASP A 165 -5.33 -8.45 -17.12
CA ASP A 165 -4.05 -7.97 -17.67
C ASP A 165 -2.91 -8.17 -16.67
N SER A 166 -2.36 -9.37 -16.62
CA SER A 166 -1.24 -9.72 -15.73
C SER A 166 0.06 -8.97 -16.05
N ALA A 167 0.14 -8.32 -17.22
CA ALA A 167 1.28 -7.49 -17.58
C ALA A 167 1.20 -6.08 -16.96
N ASN A 168 -0.01 -5.63 -16.63
CA ASN A 168 -0.25 -4.30 -16.06
C ASN A 168 -0.21 -4.38 -14.53
N ARG A 169 0.98 -4.25 -13.98
CA ARG A 169 1.22 -4.22 -12.54
C ARG A 169 1.42 -2.80 -12.07
N VAL A 170 0.63 -2.40 -11.08
CA VAL A 170 0.78 -1.10 -10.43
C VAL A 170 1.53 -1.30 -9.11
N HIS A 171 2.58 -0.54 -8.90
CA HIS A 171 3.35 -0.56 -7.66
C HIS A 171 2.91 0.57 -6.75
N TYR A 172 2.55 0.23 -5.53
CA TYR A 172 2.21 1.18 -4.49
C TYR A 172 3.20 1.07 -3.34
N ASN A 173 3.88 2.17 -3.02
CA ASN A 173 4.79 2.21 -1.89
C ASN A 173 4.04 2.73 -0.65
N TYR A 174 3.80 1.85 0.30
CA TYR A 174 3.12 2.17 1.56
C TYR A 174 4.03 3.01 2.45
N SER A 175 3.64 4.25 2.73
CA SER A 175 4.37 5.15 3.63
C SER A 175 3.68 5.25 4.99
N ASN A 176 4.47 5.32 6.07
CA ASN A 176 3.96 5.65 7.40
C ASN A 176 3.72 7.17 7.58
N ASN A 177 4.16 7.98 6.61
CA ASN A 177 3.81 9.40 6.59
C ASN A 177 2.38 9.56 6.05
N PRO A 178 1.42 10.06 6.86
CA PRO A 178 0.02 10.17 6.45
C PRO A 178 -0.16 11.05 5.20
N GLU A 179 0.61 12.12 5.07
CA GLU A 179 0.55 13.03 3.92
C GLU A 179 0.95 12.32 2.63
N ALA A 180 2.08 11.61 2.64
CA ALA A 180 2.56 10.85 1.48
C ALA A 180 1.66 9.65 1.13
N ALA A 181 0.94 9.09 2.11
CA ALA A 181 0.01 7.99 1.89
C ALA A 181 -1.28 8.46 1.21
N VAL A 182 -1.74 9.67 1.51
CA VAL A 182 -2.97 10.26 0.95
C VAL A 182 -2.72 10.80 -0.46
N ASP A 183 -1.57 11.41 -0.73
CA ASP A 183 -1.25 12.01 -2.03
C ASP A 183 -1.11 10.97 -3.17
N ARG A 184 -0.82 9.71 -2.84
CA ARG A 184 -0.66 8.62 -3.81
C ARG A 184 -1.82 7.63 -3.74
N GLN A 185 -3.04 8.12 -3.92
CA GLN A 185 -4.20 7.25 -3.96
C GLN A 185 -4.17 6.37 -5.21
N VAL A 186 -3.91 5.07 -5.01
CA VAL A 186 -4.08 4.06 -6.05
C VAL A 186 -5.42 3.37 -5.82
N LEU A 187 -6.26 3.38 -6.84
CA LEU A 187 -7.54 2.68 -6.80
C LEU A 187 -7.34 1.20 -7.15
N VAL A 188 -7.98 0.35 -6.39
CA VAL A 188 -8.11 -1.09 -6.61
C VAL A 188 -9.51 -1.34 -7.12
N ASN A 189 -9.62 -1.98 -8.28
CA ASN A 189 -10.88 -2.31 -8.91
C ASN A 189 -11.36 -3.72 -8.51
N PRO A 190 -12.64 -3.99 -8.62
CA PRO A 190 -13.16 -5.36 -8.53
C PRO A 190 -12.42 -6.29 -9.52
N GLY A 191 -12.06 -7.47 -9.05
CA GLY A 191 -11.28 -8.45 -9.81
C GLY A 191 -9.76 -8.31 -9.70
N ASP A 192 -9.24 -7.20 -9.19
CA ASP A 192 -7.80 -7.00 -9.01
C ASP A 192 -7.22 -7.93 -7.92
N THR A 193 -5.93 -8.21 -8.03
CA THR A 193 -5.18 -8.93 -7.00
C THR A 193 -4.14 -8.02 -6.36
N VAL A 194 -4.22 -7.87 -5.04
CA VAL A 194 -3.23 -7.14 -4.23
C VAL A 194 -2.26 -8.14 -3.63
N LEU A 195 -0.99 -8.03 -4.01
CA LEU A 195 0.08 -8.90 -3.52
C LEU A 195 1.05 -8.11 -2.65
N VAL A 196 1.21 -8.55 -1.41
CA VAL A 196 2.17 -8.01 -0.45
C VAL A 196 3.27 -9.04 -0.22
N ALA A 197 4.45 -8.75 -0.73
CA ALA A 197 5.60 -9.63 -0.55
C ALA A 197 6.12 -9.57 0.89
N LYS A 198 6.93 -10.56 1.25
CA LYS A 198 7.71 -10.51 2.48
C LYS A 198 8.90 -9.57 2.29
N ALA A 199 9.18 -8.74 3.29
CA ALA A 199 10.32 -7.84 3.29
C ALA A 199 11.64 -8.63 3.18
N GLY A 200 12.58 -8.11 2.42
CA GLY A 200 13.92 -8.64 2.34
C GLY A 200 14.62 -8.64 3.71
N ILE A 201 15.61 -9.50 3.88
CA ILE A 201 16.37 -9.60 5.13
C ILE A 201 17.83 -9.25 4.82
N VAL A 202 18.42 -8.39 5.67
CA VAL A 202 19.86 -8.13 5.73
C VAL A 202 20.42 -8.83 6.96
N TYR A 203 21.56 -9.47 6.83
CA TYR A 203 22.21 -10.20 7.91
C TYR A 203 23.40 -9.40 8.46
N VAL A 204 23.48 -9.26 9.77
CA VAL A 204 24.61 -8.64 10.47
C VAL A 204 25.25 -9.68 11.35
N LEU A 205 26.52 -9.95 11.09
CA LEU A 205 27.30 -11.00 11.75
C LEU A 205 28.60 -10.44 12.33
N GLY A 206 29.18 -11.17 13.27
CA GLY A 206 30.48 -10.86 13.89
C GLY A 206 30.35 -9.99 15.14
N ASP A 207 31.29 -9.07 15.32
CA ASP A 207 31.43 -8.32 16.56
C ASP A 207 30.55 -7.07 16.63
N VAL A 208 29.24 -7.33 16.71
CA VAL A 208 28.15 -6.36 16.93
C VAL A 208 27.39 -6.73 18.19
N ASN A 209 26.66 -5.78 18.77
CA ASN A 209 25.95 -6.05 20.04
C ASN A 209 24.79 -7.06 19.89
N ARG A 210 24.13 -7.08 18.74
CA ARG A 210 23.03 -8.01 18.42
C ARG A 210 23.21 -8.53 17.00
N PRO A 211 23.97 -9.63 16.80
CA PRO A 211 24.05 -10.28 15.49
C PRO A 211 22.71 -10.95 15.13
N GLY A 212 22.33 -10.94 13.86
CA GLY A 212 21.10 -11.52 13.39
C GLY A 212 20.63 -11.06 12.02
N GLY A 213 19.42 -11.46 11.64
CA GLY A 213 18.76 -11.00 10.43
C GLY A 213 17.77 -9.86 10.72
N TYR A 214 17.82 -8.82 9.91
CA TYR A 214 17.01 -7.62 10.05
C TYR A 214 16.15 -7.43 8.81
N ALA A 215 14.83 -7.40 8.99
CA ALA A 215 13.89 -7.21 7.90
C ALA A 215 13.89 -5.74 7.42
N MET A 216 13.88 -5.56 6.11
CA MET A 216 13.87 -4.26 5.45
C MET A 216 12.45 -3.69 5.41
N THR A 217 11.97 -3.20 6.57
CA THR A 217 10.59 -2.69 6.73
C THR A 217 10.51 -1.18 6.82
N ASN A 218 11.54 -0.46 6.39
CA ASN A 218 11.59 1.00 6.45
C ASN A 218 10.64 1.65 5.45
N ASN A 219 10.21 2.88 5.75
CA ASN A 219 9.25 3.65 4.95
C ASN A 219 9.67 3.93 3.51
N GLU A 220 10.97 3.91 3.22
CA GLU A 220 11.53 4.29 1.92
C GLU A 220 11.99 3.07 1.10
N SER A 221 11.66 1.86 1.52
CA SER A 221 12.07 0.60 0.86
C SER A 221 13.59 0.43 0.72
N GLN A 222 14.38 1.28 1.37
CA GLN A 222 15.82 1.30 1.27
C GLN A 222 16.44 1.46 2.66
N MET A 223 16.72 0.33 3.30
CA MET A 223 17.47 0.30 4.56
C MET A 223 18.93 0.62 4.27
N THR A 224 19.52 1.55 5.01
CA THR A 224 20.93 1.91 4.85
C THR A 224 21.86 1.06 5.73
N MET A 225 23.16 1.12 5.44
CA MET A 225 24.18 0.42 6.22
C MET A 225 24.22 0.91 7.67
N LEU A 226 24.09 2.22 7.91
CA LEU A 226 24.06 2.77 9.27
C LEU A 226 22.79 2.36 10.03
N GLU A 227 21.66 2.32 9.35
CA GLU A 227 20.40 1.88 9.97
C GLU A 227 20.45 0.42 10.40
N VAL A 228 20.96 -0.46 9.55
CA VAL A 228 21.09 -1.88 9.87
C VAL A 228 22.03 -2.08 11.07
N LEU A 229 23.16 -1.34 11.10
CA LEU A 229 24.06 -1.38 12.24
C LEU A 229 23.42 -0.82 13.50
N ALA A 230 22.62 0.24 13.40
CA ALA A 230 21.87 0.78 14.53
C ALA A 230 20.86 -0.23 15.09
N LEU A 231 20.14 -0.93 14.21
CA LEU A 231 19.23 -2.03 14.60
C LEU A 231 19.99 -3.17 15.29
N ALA A 232 21.22 -3.46 14.83
CA ALA A 232 22.12 -4.43 15.48
C ALA A 232 22.70 -3.93 16.81
N GLY A 233 22.29 -2.75 17.29
CA GLY A 233 22.78 -2.15 18.53
C GLY A 233 24.18 -1.54 18.40
N GLY A 234 24.65 -1.34 17.18
CA GLY A 234 26.00 -0.84 16.88
C GLY A 234 27.09 -1.91 16.95
N VAL A 235 28.30 -1.51 16.61
CA VAL A 235 29.49 -2.37 16.69
C VAL A 235 29.99 -2.46 18.12
N SER A 236 30.50 -3.61 18.53
CA SER A 236 31.06 -3.82 19.87
C SER A 236 32.33 -3.00 20.07
N LYS A 237 32.73 -2.78 21.32
CA LYS A 237 33.98 -2.06 21.69
C LYS A 237 35.23 -2.75 21.15
N THR A 238 35.17 -4.07 20.99
CA THR A 238 36.23 -4.95 20.48
C THR A 238 36.26 -5.06 18.97
N ALA A 239 35.29 -4.50 18.27
CA ALA A 239 35.14 -4.61 16.82
C ALA A 239 36.28 -3.91 16.06
N ARG A 240 36.76 -4.55 15.00
CA ARG A 240 37.65 -3.95 14.00
C ARG A 240 36.84 -3.23 12.93
N GLN A 241 36.45 -1.99 13.19
CA GLN A 241 35.57 -1.20 12.36
C GLN A 241 36.09 -0.98 10.92
N SER A 242 37.44 -0.88 10.74
CA SER A 242 38.03 -0.69 9.41
C SER A 242 38.12 -1.97 8.58
N GLY A 243 37.76 -3.11 9.15
CA GLY A 243 37.78 -4.41 8.49
C GLY A 243 36.37 -4.96 8.21
N THR A 244 35.31 -4.15 8.38
CA THR A 244 33.96 -4.58 8.09
C THR A 244 33.81 -4.92 6.62
N ARG A 245 33.11 -6.01 6.33
CA ARG A 245 32.90 -6.53 4.97
C ARG A 245 31.40 -6.55 4.65
N LEU A 246 31.05 -6.03 3.49
CA LEU A 246 29.74 -6.22 2.88
C LEU A 246 29.86 -7.32 1.84
N ILE A 247 29.14 -8.41 2.05
CA ILE A 247 29.07 -9.54 1.14
C ILE A 247 27.69 -9.49 0.48
N ARG A 248 27.67 -9.32 -0.82
CA ARG A 248 26.46 -9.23 -1.64
C ARG A 248 26.44 -10.30 -2.71
N LYS A 249 25.30 -10.93 -2.89
CA LYS A 249 25.11 -11.87 -3.98
C LYS A 249 24.67 -11.12 -5.22
N ASP A 250 25.46 -11.20 -6.28
CA ASP A 250 25.13 -10.60 -7.57
C ASP A 250 24.05 -11.40 -8.32
N PRO A 251 23.32 -10.80 -9.26
CA PRO A 251 22.29 -11.49 -10.04
C PRO A 251 22.80 -12.73 -10.79
N GLY A 252 24.10 -12.77 -11.11
CA GLY A 252 24.78 -13.91 -11.72
C GLY A 252 25.14 -15.06 -10.77
N GLY A 253 24.78 -14.95 -9.47
CA GLY A 253 25.05 -15.97 -8.46
C GLY A 253 26.42 -15.88 -7.80
N SER A 254 27.32 -15.02 -8.27
CA SER A 254 28.62 -14.72 -7.66
C SER A 254 28.45 -13.86 -6.40
N TYR A 255 29.45 -13.86 -5.54
CA TYR A 255 29.48 -13.01 -4.35
C TYR A 255 30.51 -11.90 -4.54
N SER A 256 30.07 -10.65 -4.39
CA SER A 256 30.95 -9.50 -4.25
C SER A 256 31.25 -9.27 -2.78
N ASP A 257 32.52 -8.94 -2.48
CA ASP A 257 33.02 -8.68 -1.14
C ASP A 257 33.68 -7.32 -1.10
N ARG A 258 33.08 -6.39 -0.41
CA ARG A 258 33.55 -5.02 -0.29
C ARG A 258 33.94 -4.71 1.15
N GLN A 259 35.21 -4.39 1.35
CA GLN A 259 35.70 -3.92 2.64
C GLN A 259 35.33 -2.45 2.88
N LEU A 260 34.86 -2.14 4.09
CA LEU A 260 34.35 -0.85 4.51
C LEU A 260 34.92 -0.48 5.88
N SER A 261 34.99 0.82 6.15
CA SER A 261 35.24 1.34 7.49
C SER A 261 33.97 1.91 8.10
N VAL A 262 33.39 1.19 9.07
CA VAL A 262 32.22 1.68 9.81
C VAL A 262 32.52 3.00 10.52
N GLY A 263 33.73 3.17 11.04
CA GLY A 263 34.14 4.40 11.69
C GLY A 263 34.20 5.62 10.75
N ASP A 264 34.57 5.43 9.48
CA ASP A 264 34.56 6.51 8.48
C ASP A 264 33.15 6.80 7.97
N LEU A 265 32.30 5.76 7.88
CA LEU A 265 30.87 5.90 7.56
C LEU A 265 30.17 6.72 8.64
N GLN A 266 30.38 6.41 9.92
CA GLN A 266 29.77 7.15 11.05
C GLN A 266 30.24 8.60 11.13
N LYS A 267 31.48 8.90 10.67
CA LYS A 267 32.03 10.26 10.62
C LYS A 267 31.62 11.04 9.37
N GLY A 268 30.83 10.43 8.47
CA GLY A 268 30.43 11.04 7.21
C GLY A 268 31.54 11.19 6.17
N LYS A 269 32.68 10.50 6.36
CA LYS A 269 33.81 10.50 5.39
C LYS A 269 33.48 9.64 4.16
N ILE A 270 32.63 8.64 4.34
CA ILE A 270 32.10 7.78 3.29
C ILE A 270 30.59 7.99 3.28
N PRO A 271 29.97 8.22 2.14
CA PRO A 271 28.51 8.34 2.06
C PRO A 271 27.85 7.02 2.47
N ASP A 272 26.74 7.12 3.20
CA ASP A 272 25.91 5.97 3.51
C ASP A 272 25.25 5.43 2.22
N PHE A 273 24.94 4.16 2.19
CA PHE A 273 24.40 3.50 1.00
C PHE A 273 23.36 2.47 1.36
N SER A 274 22.47 2.20 0.40
CA SER A 274 21.36 1.30 0.57
C SER A 274 21.80 -0.16 0.55
N MET A 275 21.24 -0.92 1.48
CA MET A 275 21.36 -2.37 1.55
C MET A 275 20.39 -3.04 0.58
N GLN A 276 20.71 -4.27 0.19
CA GLN A 276 19.84 -5.11 -0.63
C GLN A 276 19.44 -6.37 0.16
N ALA A 277 18.29 -6.94 -0.20
CA ALA A 277 17.86 -8.20 0.38
C ALA A 277 18.92 -9.30 0.17
N GLY A 278 19.28 -9.98 1.24
CA GLY A 278 20.31 -11.01 1.23
C GLY A 278 21.73 -10.51 1.48
N ASP A 279 21.95 -9.19 1.63
CA ASP A 279 23.25 -8.66 2.01
C ASP A 279 23.68 -9.19 3.37
N VAL A 280 24.98 -9.46 3.49
CA VAL A 280 25.61 -9.87 4.75
C VAL A 280 26.67 -8.87 5.15
N VAL A 281 26.48 -8.23 6.29
CA VAL A 281 27.44 -7.34 6.93
C VAL A 281 28.22 -8.14 7.95
N TYR A 282 29.51 -8.34 7.73
CA TYR A 282 30.39 -9.02 8.67
C TYR A 282 31.34 -8.05 9.33
N VAL A 283 31.26 -7.94 10.65
CA VAL A 283 32.13 -7.06 11.46
C VAL A 283 33.14 -7.95 12.20
N PRO A 284 34.45 -7.94 11.82
CA PRO A 284 35.44 -8.76 12.49
C PRO A 284 35.80 -8.18 13.87
N PHE A 285 36.19 -9.04 14.77
CA PHE A 285 36.75 -8.64 16.06
C PHE A 285 38.24 -8.23 15.95
N SER A 286 38.70 -7.43 16.90
CA SER A 286 40.11 -7.04 17.02
C SER A 286 40.75 -7.78 18.20
N PHE A 287 41.67 -8.68 17.89
CA PHE A 287 42.38 -9.45 18.92
C PHE A 287 43.10 -8.53 19.93
N GLY A 288 43.78 -7.50 19.45
CA GLY A 288 44.51 -6.55 20.32
C GLY A 288 43.61 -5.75 21.26
N ARG A 289 42.41 -5.35 20.79
CA ARG A 289 41.42 -4.67 21.64
C ARG A 289 40.80 -5.63 22.66
N ASN A 290 40.56 -6.88 22.26
CA ASN A 290 40.04 -7.90 23.15
C ASN A 290 41.01 -8.18 24.29
N LEU A 291 42.29 -8.31 24.00
CA LEU A 291 43.34 -8.47 25.02
C LEU A 291 43.42 -7.27 25.98
N ALA A 292 43.26 -6.04 25.47
CA ALA A 292 43.24 -4.84 26.30
C ALA A 292 41.99 -4.75 27.21
N VAL A 293 40.83 -5.19 26.74
CA VAL A 293 39.59 -5.16 27.53
C VAL A 293 39.53 -6.29 28.57
N PHE A 294 39.96 -7.49 28.20
CA PHE A 294 39.90 -8.65 29.11
C PHE A 294 41.23 -8.84 29.90
N GLY A 295 42.38 -8.45 29.33
CA GLY A 295 43.69 -8.53 29.99
C GLY A 295 43.85 -7.51 31.11
N ALA A 296 43.32 -6.28 30.94
CA ALA A 296 43.44 -5.26 32.00
C ALA A 296 42.65 -5.62 33.27
N GLY A 297 41.49 -6.30 33.12
CA GLY A 297 40.67 -6.78 34.25
C GLY A 297 41.38 -7.89 35.04
N SER A 298 42.07 -8.82 34.37
CA SER A 298 42.80 -9.92 35.02
C SER A 298 44.08 -9.48 35.69
N ILE A 299 44.79 -8.49 35.13
CA ILE A 299 46.00 -7.91 35.75
C ILE A 299 45.62 -7.11 37.00
N ALA A 300 44.53 -6.36 37.01
CA ALA A 300 44.04 -5.64 38.18
C ALA A 300 43.62 -6.59 39.31
N ALA A 301 42.96 -7.70 39.00
CA ALA A 301 42.54 -8.71 39.97
C ALA A 301 43.76 -9.47 40.57
N SER A 302 44.81 -9.72 39.78
CA SER A 302 46.03 -10.37 40.31
C SER A 302 46.89 -9.42 41.14
N ALA A 303 46.88 -8.11 40.86
CA ALA A 303 47.61 -7.11 41.64
C ALA A 303 46.99 -6.90 43.04
N THR A 304 45.65 -6.95 43.14
CA THR A 304 44.95 -6.85 44.45
C THR A 304 45.12 -8.08 45.28
N SER A 305 45.17 -9.29 44.71
CA SER A 305 45.46 -10.51 45.46
C SER A 305 46.90 -10.63 45.99
N ALA A 306 47.90 -10.10 45.26
CA ALA A 306 49.29 -10.06 45.67
C ALA A 306 49.51 -9.08 46.85
N ALA A 307 48.74 -8.00 46.96
CA ALA A 307 48.82 -7.04 48.03
C ALA A 307 48.26 -7.56 49.38
N VAL A 308 47.36 -8.54 49.35
CA VAL A 308 46.78 -9.13 50.59
C VAL A 308 47.72 -10.12 51.27
N TYR A 309 48.69 -10.70 50.56
CA TYR A 309 49.68 -11.64 51.14
C TYR A 309 51.02 -11.00 51.57
N ALA A 310 51.12 -9.66 51.49
CA ALA A 310 52.38 -8.95 51.83
C ALA A 310 52.31 -8.17 53.17
N ILE A 311 51.43 -8.53 54.08
CA ILE A 311 51.41 -7.96 55.44
C ILE A 311 51.98 -9.03 56.42
N PRO A 312 53.07 -8.75 57.12
CA PRO A 312 53.76 -9.68 58.05
C PRO A 312 52.94 -9.94 59.29
#